data_3aab49ee68e1c1b10bb6e68e07e59b61
#
_entry.id   3aab49ee68e1c1b10bb6e68e07e59b61
#
_cell.length_a   1.000
_cell.length_b   1.000
_cell.length_c   1.000
_cell.angle_alpha   90.00
_cell.angle_beta   90.00
_cell.angle_gamma   90.00
#
_symmetry.space_group_name_H-M   'P 1'
#
loop_
_entity.id
_entity.type
_entity.pdbx_description
1 polymer ?
#
loop_
_entity_poly.entity_id
_entity_poly.type
_entity_poly.pdbx_seq_one_letter_code
_entity_poly.pdbx_strand_id
1 'polypeptide(L)'
;SVKKFDFGSLKDIPKTSQEVLEKLTWGPPRGQIANIKKPGNAIGWLLDNNVLVPLDSHTVALPREIAIKLRGGKIHKEILSKSAALVGKKVVQKQIDLAAVANISTILRWCEEFLHNLSDEPPTALRTGGIGVRDLKRIAEHLGVDETCAGFVAELCYLGGLVVIDSDDQILPTSAFDIWLTKTAEERWYSLVVLWLDTSRVSG
;
A
#
# COMPACT_ATOMS: atom_id res chain seq x y z
N SER A 1 -36.27 -8.84 17.84
CA SER A 1 -35.95 -8.23 19.15
C SER A 1 -34.58 -8.72 19.59
N VAL A 2 -33.54 -7.87 19.42
CA VAL A 2 -32.18 -8.18 19.91
C VAL A 2 -32.25 -8.17 21.44
N LYS A 3 -32.04 -9.33 22.07
CA LYS A 3 -31.94 -9.42 23.52
C LYS A 3 -30.76 -8.56 23.98
N LYS A 4 -31.02 -7.63 24.90
CA LYS A 4 -30.03 -6.72 25.44
C LYS A 4 -28.95 -7.56 26.15
N PHE A 5 -27.70 -7.47 25.70
CA PHE A 5 -26.58 -8.18 26.28
C PHE A 5 -26.27 -7.65 27.68
N ASP A 6 -26.19 -8.54 28.65
CA ASP A 6 -25.80 -8.20 30.02
C ASP A 6 -24.30 -8.45 30.25
N PHE A 7 -23.55 -7.37 30.49
CA PHE A 7 -22.11 -7.43 30.79
C PHE A 7 -21.78 -8.14 32.10
N GLY A 8 -22.76 -8.31 33.00
CA GLY A 8 -22.60 -9.07 34.25
C GLY A 8 -22.32 -10.56 34.00
N SER A 9 -22.82 -11.13 32.91
CA SER A 9 -22.62 -12.52 32.51
C SER A 9 -21.16 -12.88 32.14
N LEU A 10 -20.32 -11.86 31.87
CA LEU A 10 -18.90 -12.11 31.57
C LEU A 10 -18.04 -12.48 32.79
N LYS A 11 -18.57 -12.38 34.01
CA LYS A 11 -17.81 -12.73 35.22
C LYS A 11 -17.46 -14.22 35.31
N ASP A 12 -18.30 -15.07 34.72
CA ASP A 12 -18.17 -16.54 34.77
C ASP A 12 -17.75 -17.14 33.43
N ILE A 13 -17.08 -16.37 32.58
CA ILE A 13 -16.66 -16.80 31.23
C ILE A 13 -15.60 -17.93 31.34
N PRO A 14 -15.78 -19.10 30.68
CA PRO A 14 -14.75 -20.12 30.59
C PRO A 14 -13.48 -19.60 29.90
N LYS A 15 -12.30 -20.06 30.38
CA LYS A 15 -11.00 -19.61 29.82
C LYS A 15 -10.91 -19.75 28.30
N THR A 16 -11.38 -20.86 27.75
CA THR A 16 -11.39 -21.10 26.31
C THR A 16 -12.28 -20.10 25.54
N SER A 17 -13.43 -19.74 26.12
CA SER A 17 -14.34 -18.72 25.58
C SER A 17 -13.74 -17.33 25.69
N GLN A 18 -13.01 -17.04 26.76
CA GLN A 18 -12.30 -15.77 26.94
C GLN A 18 -11.21 -15.56 25.89
N GLU A 19 -10.43 -16.58 25.56
CA GLU A 19 -9.40 -16.52 24.51
C GLU A 19 -10.00 -16.22 23.13
N VAL A 20 -11.12 -16.86 22.79
CA VAL A 20 -11.84 -16.60 21.55
C VAL A 20 -12.37 -15.16 21.52
N LEU A 21 -12.98 -14.72 22.63
CA LEU A 21 -13.52 -13.38 22.75
C LEU A 21 -12.41 -12.31 22.64
N GLU A 22 -11.25 -12.56 23.23
CA GLU A 22 -10.12 -11.66 23.16
C GLU A 22 -9.58 -11.52 21.72
N LYS A 23 -9.47 -12.62 20.98
CA LYS A 23 -9.08 -12.60 19.55
C LYS A 23 -10.05 -11.79 18.70
N LEU A 24 -11.36 -11.95 18.92
CA LEU A 24 -12.38 -11.20 18.17
C LEU A 24 -12.50 -9.74 18.62
N THR A 25 -12.14 -9.44 19.86
CA THR A 25 -12.16 -8.07 20.39
C THR A 25 -11.05 -7.22 19.79
N TRP A 26 -9.84 -7.76 19.63
CA TRP A 26 -8.66 -7.02 19.18
C TRP A 26 -8.24 -7.33 17.74
N GLY A 27 -8.82 -8.37 17.13
CA GLY A 27 -8.63 -8.75 15.73
C GLY A 27 -9.88 -8.51 14.89
N PRO A 28 -10.00 -9.22 13.75
CA PRO A 28 -11.21 -9.20 12.94
C PRO A 28 -12.42 -9.63 13.78
N PRO A 29 -13.53 -8.87 13.76
CA PRO A 29 -14.70 -9.17 14.60
C PRO A 29 -15.55 -10.34 14.08
N ARG A 30 -15.06 -11.06 13.09
CA ARG A 30 -15.70 -12.24 12.48
C ARG A 30 -14.81 -13.45 12.63
N GLY A 31 -15.41 -14.61 12.95
CA GLY A 31 -14.73 -15.88 13.05
C GLY A 31 -15.46 -16.96 12.26
N GLN A 32 -14.70 -17.85 11.61
CA GLN A 32 -15.27 -19.02 10.95
C GLN A 32 -15.34 -20.20 11.90
N ILE A 33 -16.41 -20.99 11.78
CA ILE A 33 -16.67 -22.21 12.55
C ILE A 33 -17.11 -23.32 11.62
N ALA A 34 -16.94 -24.56 12.05
CA ALA A 34 -17.30 -25.72 11.22
C ALA A 34 -18.82 -25.80 10.98
N ASN A 35 -19.64 -25.59 11.99
CA ASN A 35 -21.09 -25.60 11.88
C ASN A 35 -21.73 -24.91 13.10
N ILE A 36 -22.65 -23.97 12.83
CA ILE A 36 -23.39 -23.23 13.87
C ILE A 36 -24.32 -24.12 14.72
N LYS A 37 -24.81 -25.24 14.16
CA LYS A 37 -25.69 -26.18 14.87
C LYS A 37 -24.94 -27.06 15.86
N LYS A 38 -23.60 -27.19 15.71
CA LYS A 38 -22.71 -27.90 16.61
C LYS A 38 -21.45 -27.07 16.85
N PRO A 39 -21.57 -25.91 17.48
CA PRO A 39 -20.41 -25.09 17.80
C PRO A 39 -19.57 -25.81 18.87
N GLY A 40 -18.25 -25.64 18.83
CA GLY A 40 -17.41 -26.11 19.95
C GLY A 40 -17.77 -25.40 21.24
N ASN A 41 -17.46 -26.02 22.39
CA ASN A 41 -17.87 -25.56 23.73
C ASN A 41 -17.59 -24.04 23.96
N ALA A 42 -16.44 -23.56 23.53
CA ALA A 42 -16.06 -22.15 23.69
C ALA A 42 -17.00 -21.18 22.93
N ILE A 43 -17.31 -21.50 21.68
CA ILE A 43 -18.18 -20.68 20.84
C ILE A 43 -19.63 -20.86 21.21
N GLY A 44 -20.02 -22.11 21.60
CA GLY A 44 -21.37 -22.41 22.10
C GLY A 44 -21.72 -21.54 23.29
N TRP A 45 -20.86 -21.47 24.27
CA TRP A 45 -21.06 -20.63 25.46
C TRP A 45 -21.25 -19.13 25.07
N LEU A 46 -20.44 -18.62 24.14
CA LEU A 46 -20.53 -17.23 23.68
C LEU A 46 -21.82 -16.94 22.91
N LEU A 47 -22.32 -17.91 22.15
CA LEU A 47 -23.61 -17.79 21.44
C LEU A 47 -24.80 -17.86 22.41
N ASP A 48 -24.78 -18.80 23.35
CA ASP A 48 -25.84 -19.00 24.35
C ASP A 48 -26.00 -17.74 25.24
N ASN A 49 -24.89 -17.07 25.54
CA ASN A 49 -24.88 -15.83 26.31
C ASN A 49 -25.03 -14.56 25.46
N ASN A 50 -25.37 -14.67 24.17
CA ASN A 50 -25.55 -13.55 23.22
C ASN A 50 -24.31 -12.62 23.09
N VAL A 51 -23.10 -13.13 23.40
CA VAL A 51 -21.84 -12.39 23.18
C VAL A 51 -21.47 -12.39 21.71
N LEU A 52 -21.70 -13.51 21.03
CA LEU A 52 -21.56 -13.64 19.58
C LEU A 52 -22.92 -13.79 18.91
N VAL A 53 -23.00 -13.36 17.66
CA VAL A 53 -24.17 -13.57 16.82
C VAL A 53 -23.81 -14.39 15.59
N PRO A 54 -24.65 -15.35 15.17
CA PRO A 54 -24.43 -16.06 13.93
C PRO A 54 -24.76 -15.15 12.76
N LEU A 55 -23.89 -15.11 11.74
CA LEU A 55 -24.15 -14.44 10.48
C LEU A 55 -24.67 -15.43 9.44
N ASP A 56 -24.13 -16.63 9.41
CA ASP A 56 -24.52 -17.74 8.55
C ASP A 56 -24.21 -19.09 9.21
N SER A 57 -24.30 -20.20 8.46
CA SER A 57 -24.05 -21.55 8.98
C SER A 57 -22.61 -21.82 9.44
N HIS A 58 -21.65 -20.96 9.05
CA HIS A 58 -20.22 -21.16 9.27
C HIS A 58 -19.51 -19.93 9.82
N THR A 59 -20.24 -18.83 10.02
CA THR A 59 -19.64 -17.55 10.46
C THR A 59 -20.35 -17.00 11.69
N VAL A 60 -19.56 -16.60 12.67
CA VAL A 60 -20.01 -15.85 13.85
C VAL A 60 -19.38 -14.46 13.88
N ALA A 61 -20.04 -13.52 14.51
CA ALA A 61 -19.52 -12.16 14.67
C ALA A 61 -19.69 -11.65 16.10
N LEU A 62 -18.71 -10.85 16.53
CA LEU A 62 -18.80 -10.05 17.74
C LEU A 62 -19.49 -8.72 17.42
N PRO A 63 -20.67 -8.44 18.01
CA PRO A 63 -21.37 -7.18 17.81
C PRO A 63 -20.50 -5.96 18.17
N ARG A 64 -20.58 -4.91 17.36
CA ARG A 64 -19.76 -3.70 17.52
C ARG A 64 -19.89 -3.08 18.91
N GLU A 65 -21.10 -3.05 19.45
CA GLU A 65 -21.40 -2.44 20.74
C GLU A 65 -20.68 -3.19 21.88
N ILE A 66 -20.62 -4.54 21.78
CA ILE A 66 -19.92 -5.39 22.75
C ILE A 66 -18.41 -5.18 22.59
N ALA A 67 -17.90 -5.19 21.34
CA ALA A 67 -16.49 -5.00 21.07
C ALA A 67 -15.96 -3.65 21.58
N ILE A 68 -16.70 -2.55 21.39
CA ILE A 68 -16.31 -1.21 21.86
C ILE A 68 -16.22 -1.18 23.39
N LYS A 69 -17.18 -1.78 24.08
CA LYS A 69 -17.16 -1.82 25.55
C LYS A 69 -16.05 -2.69 26.09
N LEU A 70 -15.79 -3.86 25.48
CA LEU A 70 -14.68 -4.73 25.86
C LEU A 70 -13.32 -4.07 25.66
N ARG A 71 -13.18 -3.22 24.63
CA ARG A 71 -11.97 -2.41 24.39
C ARG A 71 -11.78 -1.29 25.40
N GLY A 72 -12.80 -0.93 26.18
CA GLY A 72 -12.73 0.19 27.13
C GLY A 72 -12.38 1.52 26.47
N GLY A 73 -12.87 1.78 25.24
CA GLY A 73 -12.58 2.97 24.46
C GLY A 73 -11.20 3.00 23.78
N LYS A 74 -10.44 1.92 23.87
CA LYS A 74 -9.13 1.81 23.20
C LYS A 74 -9.31 1.33 21.76
N ILE A 75 -8.54 1.90 20.84
CA ILE A 75 -8.50 1.47 19.45
C ILE A 75 -7.60 0.24 19.30
N HIS A 76 -6.47 0.21 20.02
CA HIS A 76 -5.50 -0.88 20.03
C HIS A 76 -5.34 -1.45 21.44
N LYS A 77 -5.03 -2.75 21.53
CA LYS A 77 -4.79 -3.45 22.82
C LYS A 77 -3.63 -2.83 23.59
N GLU A 78 -2.56 -2.52 22.87
CA GLU A 78 -1.38 -1.84 23.38
C GLU A 78 -1.02 -0.72 22.44
N ILE A 79 -0.78 0.46 22.98
CA ILE A 79 -0.13 1.53 22.22
C ILE A 79 1.35 1.19 22.30
N LEU A 80 1.96 0.87 21.16
CA LEU A 80 3.40 0.75 21.06
C LEU A 80 4.01 2.13 21.31
N SER A 81 4.18 2.47 22.58
CA SER A 81 4.77 3.76 23.00
C SER A 81 6.29 3.79 22.86
N LYS A 82 6.90 2.66 22.53
CA LYS A 82 8.32 2.62 22.19
C LYS A 82 8.44 2.88 20.70
N SER A 83 9.04 4.01 20.34
CA SER A 83 9.60 4.17 19.01
C SER A 83 10.39 2.88 18.72
N ALA A 84 10.12 2.23 17.61
CA ALA A 84 10.91 1.09 17.17
C ALA A 84 12.38 1.48 17.33
N ALA A 85 13.17 0.64 18.02
CA ALA A 85 14.60 0.88 18.14
C ALA A 85 15.11 1.15 16.73
N LEU A 86 15.80 2.26 16.52
CA LEU A 86 16.38 2.62 15.24
C LEU A 86 17.27 1.45 14.79
N VAL A 87 16.73 0.63 13.87
CA VAL A 87 17.47 -0.49 13.30
C VAL A 87 18.34 0.08 12.20
N GLY A 88 19.64 0.18 12.46
CA GLY A 88 20.60 0.69 11.51
C GLY A 88 21.78 1.38 12.16
N LYS A 89 22.84 1.59 11.38
CA LYS A 89 24.01 2.39 11.81
C LYS A 89 23.74 3.85 11.49
N LYS A 90 24.10 4.73 12.42
CA LYS A 90 24.04 6.18 12.21
C LYS A 90 25.02 6.56 11.09
N VAL A 91 24.53 7.13 10.01
CA VAL A 91 25.32 7.61 8.87
C VAL A 91 25.53 9.12 9.02
N VAL A 92 26.70 9.60 8.61
CA VAL A 92 27.03 11.02 8.62
C VAL A 92 26.20 11.75 7.57
N GLN A 93 25.52 12.84 7.93
CA GLN A 93 24.63 13.60 7.03
C GLN A 93 25.29 13.93 5.68
N LYS A 94 26.53 14.39 5.70
CA LYS A 94 27.28 14.71 4.47
C LYS A 94 27.38 13.52 3.48
N GLN A 95 27.45 12.28 3.97
CA GLN A 95 27.48 11.10 3.11
C GLN A 95 26.11 10.85 2.49
N ILE A 96 25.02 11.09 3.26
CA ILE A 96 23.66 10.98 2.76
C ILE A 96 23.44 12.03 1.66
N ASP A 97 23.84 13.24 1.89
CA ASP A 97 23.67 14.35 0.94
C ASP A 97 24.42 14.11 -0.36
N LEU A 98 25.66 13.63 -0.29
CA LEU A 98 26.45 13.29 -1.48
C LEU A 98 25.81 12.13 -2.28
N ALA A 99 25.35 11.09 -1.58
CA ALA A 99 24.67 9.99 -2.24
C ALA A 99 23.35 10.42 -2.88
N ALA A 100 22.59 11.29 -2.21
CA ALA A 100 21.34 11.83 -2.74
C ALA A 100 21.58 12.64 -4.03
N VAL A 101 22.56 13.55 -4.03
CA VAL A 101 22.90 14.34 -5.22
C VAL A 101 23.34 13.44 -6.40
N ALA A 102 24.15 12.42 -6.14
CA ALA A 102 24.59 11.49 -7.18
C ALA A 102 23.41 10.69 -7.77
N ASN A 103 22.50 10.21 -6.92
CA ASN A 103 21.30 9.48 -7.36
C ASN A 103 20.34 10.38 -8.14
N ILE A 104 20.13 11.61 -7.69
CA ILE A 104 19.28 12.59 -8.42
C ILE A 104 19.81 12.81 -9.83
N SER A 105 21.10 13.09 -9.99
CA SER A 105 21.72 13.28 -11.30
C SER A 105 21.55 12.05 -12.20
N THR A 106 21.68 10.87 -11.62
CA THR A 106 21.48 9.60 -12.35
C THR A 106 20.06 9.41 -12.81
N ILE A 107 19.06 9.67 -11.94
CA ILE A 107 17.63 9.55 -12.32
C ILE A 107 17.26 10.57 -13.39
N LEU A 108 17.71 11.82 -13.27
CA LEU A 108 17.44 12.84 -14.28
C LEU A 108 18.00 12.44 -15.65
N ARG A 109 19.22 11.90 -15.68
CA ARG A 109 19.83 11.37 -16.90
C ARG A 109 19.01 10.22 -17.49
N TRP A 110 18.55 9.27 -16.67
CA TRP A 110 17.68 8.19 -17.15
C TRP A 110 16.34 8.70 -17.70
N CYS A 111 15.76 9.75 -17.11
CA CYS A 111 14.56 10.37 -17.66
C CYS A 111 14.83 11.01 -19.03
N GLU A 112 15.96 11.70 -19.20
CA GLU A 112 16.36 12.29 -20.47
C GLU A 112 16.60 11.20 -21.55
N GLU A 113 17.39 10.16 -21.22
CA GLU A 113 17.67 9.04 -22.12
C GLU A 113 16.41 8.27 -22.51
N PHE A 114 15.50 8.05 -21.55
CA PHE A 114 14.20 7.45 -21.82
C PHE A 114 13.38 8.26 -22.81
N LEU A 115 13.22 9.58 -22.58
CA LEU A 115 12.43 10.45 -23.43
C LEU A 115 13.02 10.57 -24.84
N HIS A 116 14.35 10.61 -24.98
CA HIS A 116 15.00 10.56 -26.28
C HIS A 116 14.78 9.22 -26.99
N ASN A 117 14.88 8.09 -26.29
CA ASN A 117 14.60 6.78 -26.87
C ASN A 117 13.16 6.64 -27.36
N LEU A 118 12.17 7.25 -26.69
CA LEU A 118 10.78 7.27 -27.14
C LEU A 118 10.61 8.03 -28.47
N SER A 119 11.45 9.04 -28.74
CA SER A 119 11.41 9.77 -30.01
C SER A 119 11.90 8.93 -31.19
N ASP A 120 12.85 8.02 -30.92
CA ASP A 120 13.45 7.18 -31.96
C ASP A 120 12.65 5.88 -32.17
N GLU A 121 12.24 5.25 -31.08
CA GLU A 121 11.54 3.94 -31.07
C GLU A 121 10.36 3.96 -30.09
N PRO A 122 9.23 4.59 -30.44
CA PRO A 122 8.08 4.70 -29.56
C PRO A 122 7.43 3.33 -29.32
N PRO A 123 7.23 2.93 -28.04
CA PRO A 123 6.51 1.70 -27.72
C PRO A 123 5.00 1.91 -27.87
N THR A 124 4.28 0.81 -28.20
CA THR A 124 2.82 0.83 -28.23
C THR A 124 2.26 0.64 -26.81
N ALA A 125 1.36 1.54 -26.42
CA ALA A 125 0.67 1.44 -25.13
C ALA A 125 -0.22 0.18 -25.07
N LEU A 126 -0.26 -0.45 -23.92
CA LEU A 126 -1.19 -1.53 -23.66
C LEU A 126 -2.63 -0.98 -23.55
N ARG A 127 -3.64 -1.78 -23.92
CA ARG A 127 -5.06 -1.42 -23.75
C ARG A 127 -5.44 -1.09 -22.30
N THR A 128 -4.71 -1.67 -21.33
CA THR A 128 -4.85 -1.39 -19.91
C THR A 128 -4.06 -0.18 -19.44
N GLY A 129 -3.36 0.47 -20.35
CA GLY A 129 -2.39 1.53 -20.10
C GLY A 129 -0.99 0.97 -19.78
N GLY A 130 0.02 1.83 -19.95
CA GLY A 130 1.42 1.49 -19.65
C GLY A 130 2.17 0.81 -20.79
N ILE A 131 3.42 0.43 -20.52
CA ILE A 131 4.38 -0.14 -21.48
C ILE A 131 4.33 -1.67 -21.38
N GLY A 132 4.33 -2.35 -22.52
CA GLY A 132 4.39 -3.82 -22.57
C GLY A 132 5.72 -4.36 -22.05
N VAL A 133 5.71 -5.57 -21.48
CA VAL A 133 6.92 -6.22 -20.89
C VAL A 133 8.09 -6.27 -21.88
N ARG A 134 7.83 -6.54 -23.15
CA ARG A 134 8.88 -6.60 -24.19
C ARG A 134 9.54 -5.24 -24.40
N ASP A 135 8.74 -4.19 -24.51
CA ASP A 135 9.26 -2.84 -24.69
C ASP A 135 9.93 -2.31 -23.43
N LEU A 136 9.37 -2.61 -22.26
CA LEU A 136 9.98 -2.27 -20.99
C LEU A 136 11.37 -2.90 -20.84
N LYS A 137 11.54 -4.16 -21.25
CA LYS A 137 12.83 -4.84 -21.26
C LYS A 137 13.83 -4.16 -22.20
N ARG A 138 13.42 -3.80 -23.42
CA ARG A 138 14.24 -3.07 -24.38
C ARG A 138 14.69 -1.72 -23.81
N ILE A 139 13.78 -0.98 -23.19
CA ILE A 139 14.08 0.30 -22.55
C ILE A 139 15.04 0.10 -21.37
N ALA A 140 14.85 -0.91 -20.55
CA ALA A 140 15.75 -1.24 -19.43
C ALA A 140 17.18 -1.55 -19.93
N GLU A 141 17.31 -2.33 -20.99
CA GLU A 141 18.60 -2.62 -21.66
C GLU A 141 19.25 -1.34 -22.19
N HIS A 142 18.48 -0.44 -22.82
CA HIS A 142 18.97 0.85 -23.34
C HIS A 142 19.49 1.75 -22.20
N LEU A 143 18.75 1.83 -21.09
CA LEU A 143 19.13 2.64 -19.92
C LEU A 143 20.22 1.99 -19.05
N GLY A 144 20.54 0.73 -19.27
CA GLY A 144 21.49 -0.04 -18.45
C GLY A 144 21.00 -0.29 -17.03
N VAL A 145 19.70 -0.50 -16.86
CA VAL A 145 19.02 -0.72 -15.56
C VAL A 145 18.16 -1.99 -15.60
N ASP A 146 17.59 -2.38 -14.46
CA ASP A 146 16.57 -3.42 -14.42
C ASP A 146 15.18 -2.89 -14.85
N GLU A 147 14.26 -3.81 -15.16
CA GLU A 147 12.91 -3.49 -15.62
C GLU A 147 12.09 -2.72 -14.57
N THR A 148 12.34 -2.93 -13.29
CA THR A 148 11.67 -2.20 -12.20
C THR A 148 12.07 -0.74 -12.21
N CYS A 149 13.37 -0.47 -12.34
CA CYS A 149 13.91 0.89 -12.44
C CYS A 149 13.44 1.60 -13.72
N ALA A 150 13.44 0.91 -14.87
CA ALA A 150 12.92 1.44 -16.12
C ALA A 150 11.43 1.79 -16.03
N GLY A 151 10.63 0.93 -15.39
CA GLY A 151 9.23 1.18 -15.10
C GLY A 151 9.02 2.41 -14.20
N PHE A 152 9.85 2.57 -13.19
CA PHE A 152 9.82 3.74 -12.31
C PHE A 152 10.15 5.03 -13.06
N VAL A 153 11.17 5.04 -13.91
CA VAL A 153 11.53 6.18 -14.76
C VAL A 153 10.37 6.56 -15.70
N ALA A 154 9.77 5.57 -16.36
CA ALA A 154 8.61 5.77 -17.21
C ALA A 154 7.42 6.40 -16.47
N GLU A 155 7.13 5.91 -15.25
CA GLU A 155 6.06 6.45 -14.41
C GLU A 155 6.36 7.88 -13.94
N LEU A 156 7.60 8.20 -13.57
CA LEU A 156 8.00 9.58 -13.26
C LEU A 156 7.78 10.53 -14.46
N CYS A 157 8.18 10.12 -15.66
CA CYS A 157 7.98 10.90 -16.87
C CYS A 157 6.49 11.08 -17.21
N TYR A 158 5.68 10.04 -17.00
CA TYR A 158 4.24 10.10 -17.17
C TYR A 158 3.59 11.10 -16.19
N LEU A 159 3.91 10.99 -14.91
CA LEU A 159 3.43 11.91 -13.87
C LEU A 159 3.86 13.35 -14.13
N GLY A 160 5.06 13.54 -14.66
CA GLY A 160 5.58 14.84 -15.06
C GLY A 160 4.89 15.45 -16.29
N GLY A 161 3.98 14.71 -16.94
CA GLY A 161 3.37 15.13 -18.21
C GLY A 161 4.37 15.21 -19.37
N LEU A 162 5.52 14.52 -19.23
CA LEU A 162 6.58 14.53 -20.24
C LEU A 162 6.31 13.53 -21.37
N VAL A 163 5.34 12.63 -21.20
CA VAL A 163 4.90 11.64 -22.19
C VAL A 163 3.39 11.68 -22.38
N VAL A 164 2.94 11.29 -23.57
CA VAL A 164 1.53 11.18 -23.96
C VAL A 164 1.34 9.91 -24.78
N ILE A 165 0.14 9.37 -24.79
CA ILE A 165 -0.27 8.31 -25.70
C ILE A 165 -1.02 9.01 -26.86
N ASP A 166 -0.58 8.82 -28.09
CA ASP A 166 -1.20 9.42 -29.28
C ASP A 166 -2.39 8.59 -29.81
N SER A 167 -2.94 9.00 -30.96
CA SER A 167 -4.08 8.35 -31.61
C SER A 167 -3.78 6.94 -32.15
N ASP A 168 -2.50 6.61 -32.34
CA ASP A 168 -2.03 5.32 -32.83
C ASP A 168 -1.54 4.42 -31.70
N ASP A 169 -1.93 4.74 -30.47
CA ASP A 169 -1.52 4.09 -29.21
C ASP A 169 0.01 4.11 -28.98
N GLN A 170 0.74 5.07 -29.57
CA GLN A 170 2.18 5.21 -29.34
C GLN A 170 2.47 6.13 -28.16
N ILE A 171 3.47 5.76 -27.36
CA ILE A 171 3.93 6.57 -26.23
C ILE A 171 5.04 7.49 -26.74
N LEU A 172 4.78 8.78 -26.72
CA LEU A 172 5.65 9.82 -27.29
C LEU A 172 5.98 10.91 -26.25
N PRO A 173 7.15 11.57 -26.36
CA PRO A 173 7.45 12.76 -25.57
C PRO A 173 6.50 13.89 -25.91
N THR A 174 6.19 14.73 -24.93
CA THR A 174 5.41 15.96 -25.12
C THR A 174 6.32 17.18 -25.29
N SER A 175 5.78 18.30 -25.77
CA SER A 175 6.48 19.60 -25.77
C SER A 175 6.89 20.09 -24.38
N ALA A 176 6.29 19.53 -23.30
CA ALA A 176 6.70 19.81 -21.93
C ALA A 176 8.12 19.29 -21.64
N PHE A 177 8.60 18.27 -22.38
CA PHE A 177 9.96 17.78 -22.26
C PHE A 177 10.99 18.85 -22.65
N ASP A 178 10.80 19.56 -23.77
CA ASP A 178 11.69 20.63 -24.18
C ASP A 178 11.77 21.74 -23.11
N ILE A 179 10.62 22.12 -22.57
CA ILE A 179 10.54 23.12 -21.50
C ILE A 179 11.24 22.59 -20.21
N TRP A 180 11.06 21.31 -19.89
CA TRP A 180 11.69 20.68 -18.73
C TRP A 180 13.22 20.67 -18.86
N LEU A 181 13.77 20.45 -20.05
CA LEU A 181 15.20 20.50 -20.32
C LEU A 181 15.83 21.90 -20.11
N THR A 182 15.06 22.98 -20.24
CA THR A 182 15.55 24.33 -19.97
C THR A 182 15.72 24.68 -18.51
N LYS A 183 15.14 23.86 -17.61
CA LYS A 183 15.18 24.07 -16.15
C LYS A 183 16.50 23.57 -15.56
N THR A 184 16.84 24.10 -14.38
CA THR A 184 17.97 23.57 -13.60
C THR A 184 17.73 22.13 -13.14
N ALA A 185 18.77 21.39 -12.78
CA ALA A 185 18.64 20.03 -12.29
C ALA A 185 17.76 19.95 -11.04
N GLU A 186 17.87 20.93 -10.14
CA GLU A 186 17.07 21.05 -8.93
C GLU A 186 15.58 21.25 -9.24
N GLU A 187 15.27 22.14 -10.18
CA GLU A 187 13.89 22.40 -10.59
C GLU A 187 13.27 21.19 -11.30
N ARG A 188 14.05 20.51 -12.15
CA ARG A 188 13.64 19.28 -12.82
C ARG A 188 13.33 18.19 -11.81
N TRP A 189 14.23 17.96 -10.85
CA TRP A 189 14.03 16.97 -9.79
C TRP A 189 12.84 17.31 -8.91
N TYR A 190 12.76 18.56 -8.42
CA TYR A 190 11.68 19.00 -7.56
C TYR A 190 10.31 18.78 -8.20
N SER A 191 10.15 19.10 -9.49
CA SER A 191 8.88 18.93 -10.19
C SER A 191 8.44 17.46 -10.23
N LEU A 192 9.36 16.53 -10.48
CA LEU A 192 9.06 15.10 -10.53
C LEU A 192 8.73 14.53 -9.14
N VAL A 193 9.49 14.91 -8.11
CA VAL A 193 9.29 14.39 -6.74
C VAL A 193 7.97 14.85 -6.14
N VAL A 194 7.59 16.12 -6.33
CA VAL A 194 6.30 16.60 -5.80
C VAL A 194 5.15 15.83 -6.41
N LEU A 195 5.16 15.61 -7.72
CA LEU A 195 4.13 14.84 -8.41
C LEU A 195 4.13 13.36 -7.97
N TRP A 196 5.31 12.78 -7.78
CA TRP A 196 5.42 11.41 -7.30
C TRP A 196 4.89 11.23 -5.87
N LEU A 197 5.16 12.18 -4.97
CA LEU A 197 4.65 12.13 -3.58
C LEU A 197 3.13 12.29 -3.50
N ASP A 198 2.52 13.01 -4.45
CA ASP A 198 1.08 13.23 -4.48
C ASP A 198 0.31 12.13 -5.21
N THR A 199 1.01 11.20 -5.89
CA THR A 199 0.35 10.13 -6.64
C THR A 199 0.03 8.92 -5.80
N SER A 200 -1.11 8.28 -6.10
CA SER A 200 -1.47 6.96 -5.60
C SER A 200 -1.15 5.82 -6.58
N ARG A 201 -0.56 6.12 -7.74
CA ARG A 201 -0.30 5.14 -8.82
C ARG A 201 0.92 4.27 -8.53
N VAL A 202 1.94 4.82 -7.91
CA VAL A 202 3.15 4.08 -7.54
C VAL A 202 2.95 3.53 -6.14
N SER A 203 2.51 2.29 -6.08
CA SER A 203 2.59 1.50 -4.85
C SER A 203 4.02 0.97 -4.74
N GLY A 204 4.70 1.34 -3.68
CA GLY A 204 6.03 0.80 -3.35
C GLY A 204 6.01 -0.71 -3.17
#